data_daed582e0ff51555f51a727675fa685b
#
_entry.id   daed582e0ff51555f51a727675fa685b
#
_cell.length_a   1.000
_cell.length_b   1.000
_cell.length_c   1.000
_cell.angle_alpha   90.00
_cell.angle_beta   90.00
_cell.angle_gamma   90.00
#
_symmetry.space_group_name_H-M   'P 1'
#
loop_
_entity.id
_entity.type
_entity.pdbx_description
1 polymer ?
#
loop_
_entity_poly.entity_id
_entity_poly.type
_entity_poly.pdbx_seq_one_letter_code
_entity_poly.pdbx_strand_id
1 'polypeptide(L)'
;MNIAIIKYNAGNTKSVEHALHRLGIQPVITDDAEQIQQADKVIFPGVGHAEATMQHLIELKLDKVIKELKQPVLGICLGQQLMCSHSEEGNTDCLDIFPIMVKKFETADLQYKIPQIGWNNLTDLKSPLFNKINEQSFVYFVHSYYCENSEYSIATC
;
A
#
# COMPACT_ATOMS: atom_id res chain seq x y z
N MET A 1 -19.40 -6.54 8.80
CA MET A 1 -18.10 -6.48 8.10
C MET A 1 -17.16 -5.66 8.98
N ASN A 2 -16.13 -6.32 9.50
CA ASN A 2 -15.11 -5.72 10.34
C ASN A 2 -13.86 -5.40 9.51
N ILE A 3 -13.38 -4.16 9.53
CA ILE A 3 -12.17 -3.74 8.82
C ILE A 3 -11.10 -3.34 9.82
N ALA A 4 -9.94 -3.98 9.75
CA ALA A 4 -8.77 -3.57 10.52
C ALA A 4 -7.88 -2.63 9.69
N ILE A 5 -7.40 -1.57 10.30
CA ILE A 5 -6.32 -0.72 9.80
C ILE A 5 -5.09 -1.06 10.62
N ILE A 6 -4.03 -1.54 9.98
CA ILE A 6 -2.79 -1.88 10.66
C ILE A 6 -2.16 -0.59 11.22
N LYS A 7 -1.93 -0.60 12.53
CA LYS A 7 -1.29 0.48 13.26
C LYS A 7 0.18 0.12 13.50
N TYR A 8 1.05 0.94 12.99
CA TYR A 8 2.47 0.97 13.31
C TYR A 8 2.93 2.42 13.23
N ASN A 9 4.14 2.76 13.66
CA ASN A 9 4.59 4.16 13.77
C ASN A 9 4.66 4.94 12.45
N ALA A 10 4.15 4.40 11.35
CA ALA A 10 4.02 5.04 10.06
C ALA A 10 2.60 4.79 9.52
N GLY A 11 2.21 5.56 8.54
CA GLY A 11 0.88 5.48 7.94
C GLY A 11 -0.06 6.58 8.45
N ASN A 12 -0.78 7.18 7.52
CA ASN A 12 -1.81 8.15 7.86
C ASN A 12 -3.13 7.43 8.19
N THR A 13 -3.14 6.66 9.29
CA THR A 13 -4.30 5.86 9.72
C THR A 13 -5.55 6.70 9.90
N LYS A 14 -5.41 7.95 10.37
CA LYS A 14 -6.53 8.88 10.56
C LYS A 14 -7.22 9.26 9.26
N SER A 15 -6.48 9.49 8.19
CA SER A 15 -7.08 9.78 6.87
C SER A 15 -7.86 8.57 6.33
N VAL A 16 -7.34 7.36 6.53
CA VAL A 16 -8.03 6.12 6.15
C VAL A 16 -9.28 5.91 7.00
N GLU A 17 -9.19 6.10 8.31
CA GLU A 17 -10.33 6.04 9.23
C GLU A 17 -11.44 7.00 8.80
N HIS A 18 -11.10 8.28 8.55
CA HIS A 18 -12.07 9.27 8.09
C HIS A 18 -12.70 8.91 6.74
N ALA A 19 -11.93 8.30 5.83
CA ALA A 19 -12.47 7.83 4.56
C ALA A 19 -13.51 6.71 4.76
N LEU A 20 -13.23 5.76 5.64
CA LEU A 20 -14.16 4.68 5.97
C LEU A 20 -15.40 5.19 6.71
N HIS A 21 -15.25 6.16 7.63
CA HIS A 21 -16.39 6.80 8.30
C HIS A 21 -17.34 7.47 7.31
N ARG A 22 -16.82 8.13 6.26
CA ARG A 22 -17.67 8.69 5.18
C ARG A 22 -18.46 7.63 4.42
N LEU A 23 -18.00 6.38 4.42
CA LEU A 23 -18.68 5.22 3.84
C LEU A 23 -19.60 4.51 4.86
N GLY A 24 -19.75 5.04 6.07
CA GLY A 24 -20.55 4.44 7.14
C GLY A 24 -19.89 3.23 7.80
N ILE A 25 -18.57 3.08 7.66
CA ILE A 25 -17.81 1.95 8.20
C ILE A 25 -16.99 2.44 9.40
N GLN A 26 -17.07 1.70 10.51
CA GLN A 26 -16.25 1.91 11.70
C GLN A 26 -15.09 0.91 11.70
N PRO A 27 -13.86 1.33 11.36
CA PRO A 27 -12.70 0.42 11.36
C PRO A 27 -12.12 0.28 12.77
N VAL A 28 -11.37 -0.80 12.97
CA VAL A 28 -10.51 -0.97 14.14
C VAL A 28 -9.06 -0.64 13.75
N ILE A 29 -8.47 0.35 14.41
CA ILE A 29 -7.04 0.70 14.22
C ILE A 29 -6.27 -0.07 15.28
N THR A 30 -5.45 -1.04 14.87
CA THR A 30 -4.80 -1.97 15.82
C THR A 30 -3.45 -2.47 15.32
N ASP A 31 -2.57 -2.78 16.27
CA ASP A 31 -1.32 -3.53 16.12
C ASP A 31 -1.44 -4.96 16.71
N ASP A 32 -2.59 -5.31 17.24
CA ASP A 32 -2.87 -6.62 17.79
C ASP A 32 -3.05 -7.65 16.66
N ALA A 33 -2.20 -8.70 16.68
CA ALA A 33 -2.18 -9.73 15.66
C ALA A 33 -3.52 -10.48 15.53
N GLU A 34 -4.17 -10.78 16.64
CA GLU A 34 -5.42 -11.54 16.65
C GLU A 34 -6.56 -10.71 16.04
N GLN A 35 -6.66 -9.43 16.40
CA GLN A 35 -7.65 -8.52 15.81
C GLN A 35 -7.44 -8.34 14.30
N ILE A 36 -6.19 -8.27 13.84
CA ILE A 36 -5.86 -8.17 12.41
C ILE A 36 -6.27 -9.45 11.68
N GLN A 37 -5.93 -10.61 12.22
CA GLN A 37 -6.24 -11.91 11.61
C GLN A 37 -7.75 -12.22 11.58
N GLN A 38 -8.51 -11.76 12.58
CA GLN A 38 -9.96 -11.97 12.67
C GLN A 38 -10.79 -10.94 11.87
N ALA A 39 -10.17 -9.91 11.32
CA ALA A 39 -10.87 -8.93 10.51
C ALA A 39 -11.34 -9.53 9.17
N ASP A 40 -12.51 -9.11 8.68
CA ASP A 40 -13.01 -9.51 7.36
C ASP A 40 -12.14 -8.96 6.22
N LYS A 41 -11.56 -7.78 6.43
CA LYS A 41 -10.65 -7.10 5.49
C LYS A 41 -9.61 -6.30 6.27
N VAL A 42 -8.45 -6.13 5.66
CA VAL A 42 -7.34 -5.39 6.26
C VAL A 42 -6.89 -4.27 5.34
N ILE A 43 -6.61 -3.10 5.91
CA ILE A 43 -5.94 -2.01 5.21
C ILE A 43 -4.56 -1.83 5.80
N PHE A 44 -3.56 -1.84 4.93
CA PHE A 44 -2.16 -1.64 5.27
C PHE A 44 -1.70 -0.30 4.69
N PRO A 45 -1.93 0.82 5.40
CA PRO A 45 -1.45 2.13 4.96
C PRO A 45 0.05 2.25 5.20
N GLY A 46 0.73 3.08 4.43
CA GLY A 46 2.15 3.34 4.66
C GLY A 46 2.57 4.72 4.18
N VAL A 47 3.39 5.38 4.99
CA VAL A 47 4.11 6.60 4.65
C VAL A 47 5.50 6.54 5.29
N GLY A 48 6.48 7.23 4.69
CA GLY A 48 7.84 7.29 5.21
C GLY A 48 8.82 6.48 4.37
N HIS A 49 9.80 5.85 5.00
CA HIS A 49 10.92 5.15 4.37
C HIS A 49 10.81 3.63 4.53
N ALA A 50 11.06 2.88 3.47
CA ALA A 50 10.87 1.43 3.42
C ALA A 50 11.67 0.70 4.52
N GLU A 51 12.97 0.97 4.63
CA GLU A 51 13.85 0.30 5.60
C GLU A 51 13.37 0.50 7.05
N ALA A 52 13.14 1.76 7.45
CA ALA A 52 12.70 2.07 8.81
C ALA A 52 11.33 1.44 9.12
N THR A 53 10.46 1.40 8.11
CA THR A 53 9.14 0.78 8.27
C THR A 53 9.23 -0.73 8.41
N MET A 54 10.04 -1.40 7.58
CA MET A 54 10.25 -2.85 7.70
C MET A 54 10.87 -3.23 9.05
N GLN A 55 11.88 -2.48 9.52
CA GLN A 55 12.46 -2.70 10.84
C GLN A 55 11.39 -2.66 11.94
N HIS A 56 10.52 -1.65 11.90
CA HIS A 56 9.46 -1.52 12.88
C HIS A 56 8.39 -2.62 12.80
N LEU A 57 8.02 -3.05 11.60
CA LEU A 57 7.12 -4.20 11.41
C LEU A 57 7.70 -5.49 11.99
N ILE A 58 9.01 -5.71 11.82
CA ILE A 58 9.75 -6.86 12.38
C ILE A 58 9.77 -6.80 13.92
N GLU A 59 10.05 -5.63 14.49
CA GLU A 59 10.04 -5.42 15.95
C GLU A 59 8.68 -5.77 16.57
N LEU A 60 7.59 -5.38 15.90
CA LEU A 60 6.22 -5.68 16.30
C LEU A 60 5.75 -7.09 15.89
N LYS A 61 6.55 -7.83 15.14
CA LYS A 61 6.22 -9.14 14.53
C LYS A 61 5.03 -9.08 13.57
N LEU A 62 4.68 -7.90 13.09
CA LEU A 62 3.60 -7.68 12.12
C LEU A 62 3.98 -8.14 10.71
N ASP A 63 5.26 -8.22 10.39
CA ASP A 63 5.79 -8.79 9.16
C ASP A 63 5.25 -10.20 8.90
N LYS A 64 5.29 -11.07 9.91
CA LYS A 64 4.76 -12.44 9.83
C LYS A 64 3.24 -12.46 9.75
N VAL A 65 2.59 -11.64 10.57
CA VAL A 65 1.12 -11.54 10.59
C VAL A 65 0.60 -11.15 9.21
N ILE A 66 1.16 -10.11 8.59
CA ILE A 66 0.71 -9.60 7.28
C ILE A 66 0.94 -10.65 6.18
N LYS A 67 2.05 -11.35 6.18
CA LYS A 67 2.35 -12.43 5.21
C LYS A 67 1.36 -13.59 5.28
N GLU A 68 0.82 -13.87 6.47
CA GLU A 68 -0.08 -15.01 6.71
C GLU A 68 -1.56 -14.70 6.48
N LEU A 69 -1.93 -13.43 6.26
CA LEU A 69 -3.32 -13.03 6.04
C LEU A 69 -3.93 -13.74 4.83
N LYS A 70 -5.16 -14.21 4.97
CA LYS A 70 -5.91 -14.90 3.91
C LYS A 70 -7.09 -14.09 3.39
N GLN A 71 -7.56 -13.14 4.19
CA GLN A 71 -8.61 -12.20 3.81
C GLN A 71 -8.06 -11.12 2.88
N PRO A 72 -8.92 -10.36 2.18
CA PRO A 72 -8.50 -9.25 1.32
C PRO A 72 -7.70 -8.20 2.10
N VAL A 73 -6.54 -7.83 1.55
CA VAL A 73 -5.66 -6.79 2.08
C VAL A 73 -5.50 -5.68 1.04
N LEU A 74 -5.68 -4.43 1.45
CA LEU A 74 -5.42 -3.25 0.63
C LEU A 74 -4.17 -2.53 1.14
N GLY A 75 -3.07 -2.63 0.41
CA GLY A 75 -1.88 -1.80 0.61
C GLY A 75 -2.08 -0.40 0.00
N ILE A 76 -1.70 0.65 0.74
CA ILE A 76 -1.78 2.03 0.26
C ILE A 76 -0.39 2.66 0.31
N CYS A 77 0.08 3.18 -0.85
CA CYS A 77 1.37 3.83 -1.01
C CYS A 77 2.52 2.93 -0.51
N LEU A 78 3.30 3.33 0.48
CA LEU A 78 4.37 2.51 1.04
C LEU A 78 3.85 1.14 1.54
N GLY A 79 2.63 1.06 2.08
CA GLY A 79 2.04 -0.23 2.48
C GLY A 79 1.91 -1.20 1.31
N GLN A 80 1.56 -0.74 0.12
CA GLN A 80 1.57 -1.56 -1.09
C GLN A 80 2.99 -1.95 -1.51
N GLN A 81 3.92 -1.00 -1.49
CA GLN A 81 5.32 -1.25 -1.86
C GLN A 81 5.97 -2.31 -0.96
N LEU A 82 5.70 -2.27 0.34
CA LEU A 82 6.22 -3.25 1.29
C LEU A 82 5.64 -4.67 1.10
N MET A 83 4.55 -4.84 0.37
CA MET A 83 4.05 -6.17 -0.01
C MET A 83 4.88 -6.81 -1.15
N CYS A 84 5.72 -6.05 -1.83
CA CYS A 84 6.65 -6.54 -2.85
C CYS A 84 7.83 -7.31 -2.23
N SER A 85 8.72 -7.86 -3.06
CA SER A 85 9.89 -8.63 -2.59
C SER A 85 11.01 -7.74 -2.07
N HIS A 86 11.30 -6.66 -2.80
CA HIS A 86 12.41 -5.77 -2.49
C HIS A 86 12.14 -4.35 -2.93
N SER A 87 12.70 -3.37 -2.23
CA SER A 87 12.64 -1.94 -2.58
C SER A 87 14.04 -1.35 -2.69
N GLU A 88 14.27 -0.58 -3.76
CA GLU A 88 15.49 0.24 -3.90
C GLU A 88 15.56 1.35 -2.85
N GLU A 89 14.45 1.69 -2.19
CA GLU A 89 14.45 2.61 -1.07
C GLU A 89 15.13 2.00 0.15
N GLY A 90 16.34 2.44 0.44
CA GLY A 90 17.18 1.89 1.50
C GLY A 90 17.68 0.47 1.23
N ASN A 91 17.62 -0.02 -0.03
CA ASN A 91 18.00 -1.40 -0.40
C ASN A 91 17.36 -2.42 0.54
N THR A 92 16.04 -2.40 0.63
CA THR A 92 15.26 -3.04 1.69
C THR A 92 14.58 -4.31 1.19
N ASP A 93 14.82 -5.44 1.86
CA ASP A 93 13.99 -6.63 1.71
C ASP A 93 12.63 -6.40 2.37
N CYS A 94 11.57 -6.62 1.61
CA CYS A 94 10.20 -6.36 2.00
C CYS A 94 9.44 -7.65 2.38
N LEU A 95 8.12 -7.62 2.37
CA LEU A 95 7.30 -8.76 2.83
C LEU A 95 7.27 -9.94 1.85
N ASP A 96 7.70 -9.76 0.59
CA ASP A 96 7.75 -10.82 -0.43
C ASP A 96 6.40 -11.57 -0.60
N ILE A 97 5.31 -10.82 -0.60
CA ILE A 97 3.96 -11.33 -0.93
C ILE A 97 3.80 -11.36 -2.45
N PHE A 98 4.35 -10.35 -3.14
CA PHE A 98 4.46 -10.27 -4.58
C PHE A 98 5.93 -10.31 -4.99
N PRO A 99 6.35 -11.21 -5.91
CA PRO A 99 7.73 -11.28 -6.39
C PRO A 99 8.04 -10.15 -7.38
N ILE A 100 7.90 -8.91 -6.93
CA ILE A 100 8.02 -7.68 -7.71
C ILE A 100 9.04 -6.78 -7.03
N MET A 101 9.84 -6.05 -7.83
CA MET A 101 10.75 -5.01 -7.35
C MET A 101 10.03 -3.67 -7.25
N VAL A 102 10.37 -2.91 -6.22
CA VAL A 102 10.03 -1.49 -6.11
C VAL A 102 11.24 -0.68 -6.53
N LYS A 103 11.11 0.06 -7.62
CA LYS A 103 12.20 0.83 -8.22
C LYS A 103 12.05 2.32 -7.98
N LYS A 104 13.18 3.01 -7.96
CA LYS A 104 13.22 4.47 -7.95
C LYS A 104 12.92 5.01 -9.34
N PHE A 105 12.16 6.09 -9.43
CA PHE A 105 12.07 6.83 -10.68
C PHE A 105 13.41 7.42 -11.05
N GLU A 106 13.79 7.25 -12.30
CA GLU A 106 14.95 7.87 -12.91
C GLU A 106 14.50 8.61 -14.17
N THR A 107 14.99 9.84 -14.36
CA THR A 107 14.75 10.59 -15.58
C THR A 107 15.94 11.49 -15.89
N ALA A 108 16.33 11.49 -17.15
CA ALA A 108 17.28 12.46 -17.70
C ALA A 108 16.57 13.74 -18.20
N ASP A 109 15.24 13.71 -18.35
CA ASP A 109 14.44 14.82 -18.82
C ASP A 109 14.04 15.72 -17.65
N LEU A 110 14.55 16.96 -17.67
CA LEU A 110 14.32 17.98 -16.64
C LEU A 110 12.85 18.45 -16.56
N GLN A 111 12.00 18.08 -17.52
CA GLN A 111 10.57 18.38 -17.48
C GLN A 111 9.84 17.49 -16.46
N TYR A 112 10.36 16.31 -16.18
CA TYR A 112 9.80 15.40 -15.18
C TYR A 112 10.47 15.60 -13.83
N LYS A 113 9.66 15.82 -12.81
CA LYS A 113 10.14 16.00 -11.43
C LYS A 113 9.95 14.72 -10.62
N ILE A 114 10.94 14.41 -9.79
CA ILE A 114 10.86 13.35 -8.78
C ILE A 114 10.87 14.05 -7.41
N PRO A 115 9.90 13.75 -6.53
CA PRO A 115 8.81 12.77 -6.63
C PRO A 115 7.75 13.11 -7.67
N GLN A 116 7.08 12.10 -8.21
CA GLN A 116 5.84 12.25 -8.96
C GLN A 116 4.78 12.77 -8.00
N ILE A 117 4.26 13.97 -8.26
CA ILE A 117 3.20 14.60 -7.46
C ILE A 117 2.12 15.10 -8.41
N GLY A 118 0.91 14.59 -8.27
CA GLY A 118 -0.21 15.05 -9.07
C GLY A 118 -1.30 14.02 -9.30
N TRP A 119 -2.30 14.43 -10.08
CA TRP A 119 -3.40 13.59 -10.51
C TRP A 119 -3.08 12.89 -11.80
N ASN A 120 -3.21 11.57 -11.83
CA ASN A 120 -3.10 10.75 -13.03
C ASN A 120 -4.32 9.87 -13.20
N ASN A 121 -4.64 9.57 -14.46
CA ASN A 121 -5.72 8.66 -14.81
C ASN A 121 -5.32 7.21 -14.57
N LEU A 122 -6.30 6.41 -14.15
CA LEU A 122 -6.15 4.95 -14.13
C LEU A 122 -6.53 4.37 -15.48
N THR A 123 -5.76 3.38 -15.91
CA THR A 123 -6.00 2.60 -17.13
C THR A 123 -5.81 1.11 -16.82
N ASP A 124 -6.26 0.25 -17.73
CA ASP A 124 -6.07 -1.21 -17.67
C ASP A 124 -6.58 -1.82 -16.34
N LEU A 125 -7.81 -1.47 -15.96
CA LEU A 125 -8.44 -1.92 -14.71
C LEU A 125 -8.86 -3.40 -14.81
N LYS A 126 -8.23 -4.27 -14.01
CA LYS A 126 -8.40 -5.74 -14.09
C LYS A 126 -8.95 -6.39 -12.81
N SER A 127 -9.32 -5.63 -11.79
CA SER A 127 -9.68 -6.20 -10.48
C SER A 127 -11.08 -5.79 -10.04
N PRO A 128 -11.79 -6.64 -9.28
CA PRO A 128 -13.02 -6.25 -8.61
C PRO A 128 -12.89 -5.05 -7.66
N LEU A 129 -11.65 -4.71 -7.26
CA LEU A 129 -11.35 -3.49 -6.50
C LEU A 129 -11.86 -2.24 -7.22
N PHE A 130 -11.89 -2.26 -8.55
CA PHE A 130 -12.32 -1.14 -9.40
C PHE A 130 -13.79 -1.19 -9.79
N ASN A 131 -14.61 -2.04 -9.18
CA ASN A 131 -16.04 -2.05 -9.42
C ASN A 131 -16.62 -0.65 -9.16
N LYS A 132 -17.31 -0.08 -10.16
CA LYS A 132 -17.86 1.29 -10.18
C LYS A 132 -16.81 2.40 -10.29
N ILE A 133 -15.56 2.06 -10.58
CA ILE A 133 -14.51 3.02 -10.96
C ILE A 133 -14.31 2.88 -12.46
N ASN A 134 -14.41 3.98 -13.19
CA ASN A 134 -14.23 3.98 -14.63
C ASN A 134 -12.74 4.12 -14.97
N GLU A 135 -12.33 3.56 -16.09
CA GLU A 135 -11.06 3.95 -16.72
C GLU A 135 -11.02 5.47 -16.89
N GLN A 136 -9.83 6.03 -16.77
CA GLN A 136 -9.59 7.47 -16.73
C GLN A 136 -10.08 8.18 -15.45
N SER A 137 -10.54 7.45 -14.43
CA SER A 137 -10.70 8.04 -13.09
C SER A 137 -9.37 8.54 -12.55
N PHE A 138 -9.37 9.72 -11.97
CA PHE A 138 -8.16 10.31 -11.43
C PHE A 138 -7.84 9.80 -10.02
N VAL A 139 -6.56 9.51 -9.80
CA VAL A 139 -6.01 9.23 -8.47
C VAL A 139 -4.83 10.16 -8.22
N TYR A 140 -4.69 10.63 -6.99
CA TYR A 140 -3.60 11.51 -6.61
C TYR A 140 -2.38 10.72 -6.17
N PHE A 141 -1.24 11.00 -6.77
CA PHE A 141 0.04 10.35 -6.51
C PHE A 141 1.01 11.28 -5.80
N VAL A 142 1.77 10.72 -4.86
CA VAL A 142 2.94 11.35 -4.22
C VAL A 142 3.96 10.26 -3.95
N HIS A 143 4.91 10.03 -4.86
CA HIS A 143 5.90 8.96 -4.69
C HIS A 143 7.16 9.18 -5.52
N SER A 144 8.28 8.65 -5.03
CA SER A 144 9.57 8.58 -5.74
C SER A 144 9.92 7.16 -6.20
N TYR A 145 9.15 6.17 -5.75
CA TYR A 145 9.36 4.75 -6.03
C TYR A 145 8.06 4.15 -6.56
N TYR A 146 8.17 3.14 -7.42
CA TYR A 146 7.02 2.46 -8.04
C TYR A 146 7.26 0.95 -8.10
N CYS A 147 6.16 0.19 -8.03
CA CYS A 147 6.21 -1.24 -8.30
C CYS A 147 6.35 -1.49 -9.80
N GLU A 148 7.28 -2.36 -10.21
CA GLU A 148 7.42 -2.74 -11.61
C GLU A 148 6.12 -3.32 -12.15
N ASN A 149 5.85 -3.05 -13.42
CA ASN A 149 4.70 -3.64 -14.10
C ASN A 149 4.90 -5.15 -14.27
N SER A 150 3.87 -5.94 -13.99
CA SER A 150 3.93 -7.40 -13.95
C SER A 150 2.57 -8.04 -14.20
N GLU A 151 2.50 -9.36 -14.17
CA GLU A 151 1.24 -10.11 -14.20
C GLU A 151 0.32 -9.81 -12.99
N TYR A 152 0.86 -9.29 -11.89
CA TYR A 152 0.11 -8.87 -10.70
C TYR A 152 -0.44 -7.44 -10.81
N SER A 153 -0.10 -6.71 -11.89
CA SER A 153 -0.59 -5.34 -12.09
C SER A 153 -2.09 -5.36 -12.41
N ILE A 154 -2.87 -4.72 -11.58
CA ILE A 154 -4.33 -4.65 -11.69
C ILE A 154 -4.83 -3.32 -12.25
N ALA A 155 -3.96 -2.34 -12.34
CA ALA A 155 -4.16 -1.04 -12.99
C ALA A 155 -2.81 -0.41 -13.31
N THR A 156 -2.80 0.53 -14.25
CA THR A 156 -1.63 1.37 -14.60
C THR A 156 -2.03 2.84 -14.67
N CYS A 157 -1.02 3.73 -14.62
CA CYS A 157 -1.18 5.16 -14.79
C CYS A 157 0.04 5.78 -15.47
#